data_d18d2e823529c525c6020b02f082dad1
#
_entry.id   d18d2e823529c525c6020b02f082dad1
#
_cell.length_a   1.000
_cell.length_b   1.000
_cell.length_c   1.000
_cell.angle_alpha   90.00
_cell.angle_beta   90.00
_cell.angle_gamma   90.00
#
_symmetry.space_group_name_H-M   'P 1'
#
loop_
_entity.id
_entity.type
_entity.pdbx_description
1 polymer ?
#
loop_
_entity_poly.entity_id
_entity_poly.type
_entity_poly.pdbx_seq_one_letter_code
_entity_poly.pdbx_strand_id
1 'polypeptide(L)'
;MVGTLSTVVDKECVLMLLWKHECSRVFSDRFTIKADKHWFEEEIVRVVNDRLGERYVDMLDQNPAFVDFMRDAPEPTGDESEDADVELPKVYEPVYDDQTLRDRLEMFLSQFNEMQRGSGMDLVFFPDAMLHLVKISRVIRHPKGNVMLVGVGGSGKQSLTKLSSFIAGYKTFQITLTRSYNVANFLEDLRYLYRACGAQGKGTTFIFTDLDIKEEGFLEYL
;
A
#
# COMPACT_ATOMS: atom_id res chain seq x y z
N MET A 1 2.51 -13.49 11.59
CA MET A 1 2.91 -12.68 10.44
C MET A 1 1.65 -12.10 9.85
N VAL A 2 1.57 -10.83 9.91
CA VAL A 2 0.37 -10.11 9.51
C VAL A 2 0.46 -9.84 8.01
N GLY A 3 -0.57 -10.15 7.28
CA GLY A 3 -0.71 -9.77 5.88
C GLY A 3 -0.27 -10.79 4.84
N THR A 4 0.01 -11.99 5.23
CA THR A 4 0.29 -13.09 4.29
C THR A 4 -1.00 -13.67 3.71
N LEU A 5 -1.74 -12.87 3.00
CA LEU A 5 -2.74 -13.40 2.09
C LEU A 5 -1.98 -14.04 0.93
N SER A 6 -1.92 -15.36 0.90
CA SER A 6 -1.30 -16.18 -0.16
C SER A 6 0.12 -15.73 -0.57
N THR A 7 1.09 -15.94 0.32
CA THR A 7 2.52 -15.81 -0.02
C THR A 7 3.01 -17.14 -0.55
N VAL A 8 3.54 -17.16 -1.76
CA VAL A 8 4.26 -18.34 -2.28
C VAL A 8 5.66 -18.31 -1.71
N VAL A 9 5.90 -19.11 -0.67
CA VAL A 9 7.22 -19.29 -0.05
C VAL A 9 7.78 -20.64 -0.50
N ASP A 10 8.44 -20.65 -1.66
CA ASP A 10 9.01 -21.88 -2.22
C ASP A 10 10.37 -22.23 -1.63
N LYS A 11 11.04 -21.25 -0.98
CA LYS A 11 12.42 -21.40 -0.51
C LYS A 11 12.63 -20.74 0.85
N GLU A 12 13.51 -21.34 1.67
CA GLU A 12 13.93 -20.77 2.96
C GLU A 12 14.41 -19.31 2.83
N CYS A 13 15.14 -18.98 1.76
CA CYS A 13 15.61 -17.64 1.47
C CYS A 13 14.45 -16.62 1.36
N VAL A 14 13.38 -16.95 0.63
CA VAL A 14 12.22 -16.05 0.48
C VAL A 14 11.53 -15.81 1.83
N LEU A 15 11.46 -16.86 2.68
CA LEU A 15 10.90 -16.72 4.02
C LEU A 15 11.74 -15.77 4.89
N MET A 16 13.06 -15.90 4.84
CA MET A 16 13.98 -15.02 5.60
C MET A 16 13.89 -13.57 5.12
N LEU A 17 13.85 -13.36 3.80
CA LEU A 17 13.70 -12.02 3.22
C LEU A 17 12.33 -11.40 3.55
N LEU A 18 11.26 -12.20 3.52
CA LEU A 18 9.93 -11.75 3.92
C LEU A 18 9.90 -11.36 5.41
N TRP A 19 10.50 -12.18 6.27
CA TRP A 19 10.60 -11.88 7.69
C TRP A 19 11.37 -10.57 7.94
N LYS A 20 12.53 -10.39 7.29
CA LYS A 20 13.32 -9.13 7.35
C LYS A 20 12.50 -7.94 6.87
N HIS A 21 11.81 -8.09 5.72
CA HIS A 21 10.94 -7.05 5.16
C HIS A 21 9.84 -6.65 6.15
N GLU A 22 9.11 -7.63 6.72
CA GLU A 22 8.03 -7.34 7.66
C GLU A 22 8.56 -6.69 8.95
N CYS A 23 9.70 -7.15 9.48
CA CYS A 23 10.35 -6.50 10.62
C CYS A 23 10.70 -5.05 10.32
N SER A 24 11.23 -4.77 9.13
CA SER A 24 11.56 -3.40 8.72
C SER A 24 10.31 -2.52 8.63
N ARG A 25 9.21 -3.05 8.07
CA ARG A 25 7.92 -2.32 7.97
C ARG A 25 7.32 -2.02 9.33
N VAL A 26 7.39 -2.97 10.28
CA VAL A 26 6.75 -2.83 11.59
C VAL A 26 7.60 -1.98 12.54
N PHE A 27 8.91 -2.13 12.51
CA PHE A 27 9.82 -1.50 13.48
C PHE A 27 10.62 -0.34 12.89
N SER A 28 11.34 -0.55 11.78
CA SER A 28 12.30 0.41 11.23
C SER A 28 11.64 1.61 10.56
N ASP A 29 10.46 1.46 9.96
CA ASP A 29 9.78 2.57 9.28
C ASP A 29 9.41 3.74 10.21
N ARG A 30 9.40 3.51 11.52
CA ARG A 30 9.17 4.55 12.55
C ARG A 30 10.41 5.39 12.84
N PHE A 31 11.59 4.88 12.54
CA PHE A 31 12.82 5.60 12.84
C PHE A 31 13.01 6.77 11.88
N THR A 32 13.25 7.93 12.45
CA THR A 32 13.51 9.17 11.69
C THR A 32 15.00 9.36 11.41
N ILE A 33 15.87 8.81 12.27
CA ILE A 33 17.32 8.96 12.21
C ILE A 33 17.93 7.79 11.43
N LYS A 34 18.82 8.11 10.48
CA LYS A 34 19.50 7.08 9.66
C LYS A 34 20.34 6.11 10.49
N ALA A 35 20.96 6.61 11.56
CA ALA A 35 21.77 5.79 12.46
C ALA A 35 20.93 4.69 13.13
N ASP A 36 19.70 4.99 13.55
CA ASP A 36 18.81 4.02 14.19
C ASP A 36 18.36 2.94 13.19
N LYS A 37 18.15 3.32 11.92
CA LYS A 37 17.83 2.36 10.86
C LYS A 37 19.00 1.41 10.59
N HIS A 38 20.19 1.94 10.53
CA HIS A 38 21.40 1.14 10.33
C HIS A 38 21.64 0.19 11.52
N TRP A 39 21.55 0.71 12.74
CA TRP A 39 21.61 -0.12 13.95
C TRP A 39 20.58 -1.26 13.92
N PHE A 40 19.36 -0.98 13.46
CA PHE A 40 18.31 -2.00 13.38
C PHE A 40 18.63 -3.09 12.34
N GLU A 41 19.24 -2.72 11.22
CA GLU A 41 19.67 -3.69 10.19
C GLU A 41 20.80 -4.58 10.72
N GLU A 42 21.77 -4.00 11.43
CA GLU A 42 22.85 -4.76 12.10
C GLU A 42 22.29 -5.70 13.17
N GLU A 43 21.29 -5.24 13.93
CA GLU A 43 20.66 -6.03 14.99
C GLU A 43 19.86 -7.21 14.44
N ILE A 44 19.18 -7.04 13.30
CA ILE A 44 18.53 -8.16 12.57
C ILE A 44 19.57 -9.23 12.22
N VAL A 45 20.69 -8.83 11.64
CA VAL A 45 21.77 -9.75 11.26
C VAL A 45 22.32 -10.48 12.49
N ARG A 46 22.59 -9.74 13.58
CA ARG A 46 23.07 -10.30 14.85
C ARG A 46 22.10 -11.35 15.41
N VAL A 47 20.82 -11.01 15.50
CA VAL A 47 19.80 -11.93 16.05
C VAL A 47 19.66 -13.17 15.18
N VAL A 48 19.71 -13.04 13.86
CA VAL A 48 19.65 -14.19 12.95
C VAL A 48 20.89 -15.07 13.13
N ASN A 49 22.09 -14.49 13.21
CA ASN A 49 23.31 -15.24 13.45
C ASN A 49 23.26 -16.01 14.78
N ASP A 50 22.87 -15.34 15.86
CA ASP A 50 22.82 -15.92 17.21
C ASP A 50 21.77 -17.01 17.37
N ARG A 51 20.64 -16.92 16.65
CA ARG A 51 19.51 -17.82 16.82
C ARG A 51 19.40 -18.91 15.77
N LEU A 52 19.81 -18.62 14.55
CA LEU A 52 19.62 -19.50 13.38
C LEU A 52 20.96 -19.94 12.76
N GLY A 53 22.02 -19.16 12.97
CA GLY A 53 23.36 -19.44 12.45
C GLY A 53 23.70 -18.68 11.16
N GLU A 54 24.99 -18.68 10.83
CA GLU A 54 25.62 -17.90 9.75
C GLU A 54 24.98 -18.19 8.36
N ARG A 55 24.59 -19.41 8.09
CA ARG A 55 23.90 -19.80 6.84
C ARG A 55 22.70 -18.92 6.52
N TYR A 56 21.97 -18.48 7.52
CA TYR A 56 20.76 -17.65 7.34
C TYR A 56 21.08 -16.16 7.20
N VAL A 57 22.25 -15.75 7.67
CA VAL A 57 22.74 -14.38 7.46
C VAL A 57 22.99 -14.11 5.98
N ASP A 58 23.61 -15.05 5.27
CA ASP A 58 23.86 -14.95 3.84
C ASP A 58 22.58 -14.78 3.02
N MET A 59 21.47 -15.28 3.53
CA MET A 59 20.15 -15.13 2.88
C MET A 59 19.57 -13.72 3.02
N LEU A 60 20.11 -12.88 3.93
CA LEU A 60 19.61 -11.52 4.19
C LEU A 60 20.27 -10.44 3.33
N ASP A 61 21.22 -10.77 2.45
CA ASP A 61 21.99 -9.80 1.66
C ASP A 61 21.13 -9.00 0.67
N GLN A 62 19.94 -9.50 0.32
CA GLN A 62 19.04 -8.86 -0.59
C GLN A 62 17.92 -8.11 0.14
N ASN A 63 17.40 -7.05 -0.49
CA ASN A 63 16.28 -6.26 0.00
C ASN A 63 15.19 -6.11 -1.07
N PRO A 64 14.52 -7.21 -1.49
CA PRO A 64 13.47 -7.11 -2.49
C PRO A 64 12.28 -6.33 -1.93
N ALA A 65 11.58 -5.62 -2.81
CA ALA A 65 10.26 -5.13 -2.50
C ALA A 65 9.28 -6.30 -2.49
N PHE A 66 8.42 -6.41 -1.47
CA PHE A 66 7.33 -7.38 -1.48
C PHE A 66 6.03 -6.67 -1.84
N VAL A 67 5.41 -7.15 -2.92
CA VAL A 67 4.15 -6.62 -3.44
C VAL A 67 3.25 -7.77 -3.90
N ASP A 68 2.00 -7.48 -4.18
CA ASP A 68 0.99 -8.47 -4.52
C ASP A 68 0.25 -8.20 -5.81
N PHE A 69 0.78 -7.28 -6.60
CA PHE A 69 0.15 -6.80 -7.81
C PHE A 69 0.98 -7.07 -9.08
N MET A 70 1.96 -7.99 -8.98
CA MET A 70 2.83 -8.32 -10.14
C MET A 70 2.16 -9.26 -11.14
N ARG A 71 1.17 -10.05 -10.71
CA ARG A 71 0.51 -11.04 -11.58
C ARG A 71 -0.68 -10.43 -12.31
N ASP A 72 -0.85 -10.84 -13.55
CA ASP A 72 -2.03 -10.50 -14.33
C ASP A 72 -3.22 -11.38 -13.93
N ALA A 73 -4.43 -10.94 -14.29
CA ALA A 73 -5.61 -11.79 -14.18
C ALA A 73 -5.42 -13.03 -15.05
N PRO A 74 -5.85 -14.22 -14.60
CA PRO A 74 -5.86 -15.39 -15.46
C PRO A 74 -6.73 -15.12 -16.69
N GLU A 75 -6.31 -15.62 -17.86
CA GLU A 75 -7.12 -15.53 -19.06
C GLU A 75 -8.47 -16.24 -18.82
N PRO A 76 -9.59 -15.63 -19.23
CA PRO A 76 -10.90 -16.24 -19.06
C PRO A 76 -10.95 -17.58 -19.80
N THR A 77 -11.27 -18.65 -19.08
CA THR A 77 -11.31 -20.02 -19.62
C THR A 77 -12.55 -20.34 -20.46
N GLY A 78 -13.36 -19.33 -20.78
CA GLY A 78 -14.52 -19.48 -21.71
C GLY A 78 -15.79 -20.10 -21.12
N ASP A 79 -15.71 -20.65 -19.91
CA ASP A 79 -16.88 -21.25 -19.20
C ASP A 79 -17.41 -20.34 -18.07
N GLU A 80 -16.81 -19.17 -17.88
CA GLU A 80 -17.22 -18.24 -16.83
C GLU A 80 -18.31 -17.30 -17.37
N SER A 81 -19.36 -17.06 -16.57
CA SER A 81 -20.38 -16.08 -16.88
C SER A 81 -19.75 -14.70 -17.09
N GLU A 82 -20.17 -13.96 -18.10
CA GLU A 82 -19.64 -12.62 -18.47
C GLU A 82 -19.65 -11.59 -17.32
N ASP A 83 -20.30 -11.89 -16.19
CA ASP A 83 -20.39 -11.06 -14.99
C ASP A 83 -19.44 -11.48 -13.86
N ALA A 84 -18.56 -12.46 -14.06
CA ALA A 84 -17.57 -12.82 -13.06
C ALA A 84 -16.46 -11.75 -13.02
N ASP A 85 -16.46 -10.90 -12.01
CA ASP A 85 -15.32 -10.04 -11.67
C ASP A 85 -14.09 -10.93 -11.43
N VAL A 86 -13.26 -11.11 -12.45
CA VAL A 86 -12.01 -11.90 -12.35
C VAL A 86 -11.06 -11.11 -11.48
N GLU A 87 -11.05 -11.43 -10.18
CA GLU A 87 -10.12 -10.79 -9.26
C GLU A 87 -8.68 -11.17 -9.62
N LEU A 88 -7.82 -10.15 -9.72
CA LEU A 88 -6.37 -10.33 -9.86
C LEU A 88 -5.83 -11.21 -8.72
N PRO A 89 -5.01 -12.23 -9.02
CA PRO A 89 -4.41 -13.06 -7.98
C PRO A 89 -3.47 -12.21 -7.12
N LYS A 90 -3.88 -11.96 -5.87
CA LYS A 90 -3.13 -11.14 -4.91
C LYS A 90 -2.10 -12.01 -4.17
N VAL A 91 -1.01 -12.34 -4.85
CA VAL A 91 0.11 -13.09 -4.28
C VAL A 91 1.20 -12.15 -3.81
N TYR A 92 1.49 -12.16 -2.51
CA TYR A 92 2.55 -11.32 -1.93
C TYR A 92 3.90 -11.95 -2.18
N GLU A 93 4.63 -11.44 -3.16
CA GLU A 93 5.88 -12.02 -3.68
C GLU A 93 7.02 -10.99 -3.76
N PRO A 94 8.28 -11.44 -3.70
CA PRO A 94 9.43 -10.54 -3.79
C PRO A 94 9.67 -10.09 -5.23
N VAL A 95 9.96 -8.81 -5.39
CA VAL A 95 10.45 -8.20 -6.65
C VAL A 95 11.87 -7.75 -6.41
N TYR A 96 12.81 -8.32 -7.16
CA TYR A 96 14.24 -8.08 -7.02
C TYR A 96 14.75 -6.97 -7.93
N ASP A 97 14.01 -6.65 -8.98
CA ASP A 97 14.39 -5.69 -10.00
C ASP A 97 13.50 -4.46 -9.96
N ASP A 98 14.10 -3.31 -9.71
CA ASP A 98 13.41 -2.02 -9.66
C ASP A 98 12.79 -1.63 -11.01
N GLN A 99 13.38 -2.07 -12.13
CA GLN A 99 12.83 -1.77 -13.45
C GLN A 99 11.53 -2.53 -13.69
N THR A 100 11.49 -3.82 -13.34
CA THR A 100 10.27 -4.63 -13.42
C THR A 100 9.14 -4.05 -12.57
N LEU A 101 9.46 -3.56 -11.36
CA LEU A 101 8.49 -2.88 -10.51
C LEU A 101 8.00 -1.57 -11.14
N ARG A 102 8.91 -0.78 -11.70
CA ARG A 102 8.60 0.49 -12.37
C ARG A 102 7.66 0.26 -13.55
N ASP A 103 7.99 -0.66 -14.45
CA ASP A 103 7.19 -0.96 -15.64
C ASP A 103 5.76 -1.36 -15.25
N ARG A 104 5.64 -2.14 -14.16
CA ARG A 104 4.33 -2.53 -13.63
C ARG A 104 3.54 -1.33 -13.07
N LEU A 105 4.21 -0.41 -12.38
CA LEU A 105 3.57 0.80 -11.86
C LEU A 105 3.17 1.78 -12.96
N GLU A 106 3.98 1.92 -14.02
CA GLU A 106 3.66 2.73 -15.21
C GLU A 106 2.44 2.17 -15.95
N MET A 107 2.33 0.85 -16.06
CA MET A 107 1.14 0.20 -16.61
C MET A 107 -0.12 0.56 -15.79
N PHE A 108 -0.08 0.45 -14.46
CA PHE A 108 -1.22 0.84 -13.62
C PHE A 108 -1.53 2.33 -13.69
N LEU A 109 -0.52 3.19 -13.82
CA LEU A 109 -0.73 4.63 -14.01
C LEU A 109 -1.43 4.91 -15.34
N SER A 110 -1.06 4.22 -16.42
CA SER A 110 -1.72 4.33 -17.72
C SER A 110 -3.19 3.91 -17.62
N GLN A 111 -3.47 2.75 -17.04
CA GLN A 111 -4.83 2.26 -16.81
C GLN A 111 -5.67 3.21 -15.95
N PHE A 112 -5.08 3.76 -14.88
CA PHE A 112 -5.73 4.76 -14.04
C PHE A 112 -6.11 6.00 -14.85
N ASN A 113 -5.19 6.51 -15.67
CA ASN A 113 -5.40 7.69 -16.49
C ASN A 113 -6.45 7.47 -17.59
N GLU A 114 -6.52 6.30 -18.18
CA GLU A 114 -7.53 5.92 -19.16
C GLU A 114 -8.95 5.91 -18.56
N MET A 115 -9.07 5.46 -17.30
CA MET A 115 -10.35 5.46 -16.59
C MET A 115 -10.77 6.87 -16.14
N GLN A 116 -9.82 7.76 -15.88
CA GLN A 116 -10.06 9.13 -15.40
C GLN A 116 -10.15 10.12 -16.60
N ARG A 117 -11.28 10.17 -17.29
CA ARG A 117 -11.48 11.11 -18.41
C ARG A 117 -11.31 12.56 -17.96
N GLY A 118 -10.21 13.20 -18.34
CA GLY A 118 -9.98 14.66 -18.19
C GLY A 118 -9.16 15.09 -16.96
N SER A 119 -8.75 14.21 -16.06
CA SER A 119 -7.86 14.54 -14.95
C SER A 119 -6.79 13.47 -14.74
N GLY A 120 -6.01 13.21 -15.79
CA GLY A 120 -4.88 12.28 -15.71
C GLY A 120 -3.86 12.71 -14.65
N MET A 121 -3.19 11.74 -14.06
CA MET A 121 -2.13 11.93 -13.08
C MET A 121 -0.79 11.79 -13.77
N ASP A 122 0.10 12.77 -13.57
CA ASP A 122 1.48 12.69 -14.05
C ASP A 122 2.39 12.37 -12.86
N LEU A 123 2.90 11.14 -12.82
CA LEU A 123 3.80 10.67 -11.78
C LEU A 123 5.07 10.11 -12.41
N VAL A 124 6.21 10.54 -11.86
CA VAL A 124 7.51 9.97 -12.19
C VAL A 124 7.93 8.99 -11.10
N PHE A 125 8.18 7.74 -11.47
CA PHE A 125 8.60 6.71 -10.54
C PHE A 125 10.12 6.69 -10.38
N PHE A 126 10.61 7.40 -9.38
CA PHE A 126 11.99 7.26 -8.88
C PHE A 126 12.00 6.30 -7.67
N PRO A 127 13.16 5.76 -7.26
CA PRO A 127 13.23 4.72 -6.24
C PRO A 127 12.45 5.02 -4.95
N ASP A 128 12.57 6.23 -4.41
CA ASP A 128 11.87 6.61 -3.19
C ASP A 128 10.33 6.68 -3.40
N ALA A 129 9.88 7.14 -4.57
CA ALA A 129 8.45 7.18 -4.88
C ALA A 129 7.86 5.77 -4.98
N MET A 130 8.57 4.85 -5.63
CA MET A 130 8.17 3.44 -5.71
C MET A 130 8.14 2.80 -4.31
N LEU A 131 9.15 3.03 -3.49
CA LEU A 131 9.19 2.55 -2.11
C LEU A 131 8.00 3.06 -1.28
N HIS A 132 7.67 4.35 -1.41
CA HIS A 132 6.51 4.92 -0.72
C HIS A 132 5.19 4.32 -1.22
N LEU A 133 5.04 4.14 -2.53
CA LEU A 133 3.86 3.51 -3.11
C LEU A 133 3.67 2.08 -2.59
N VAL A 134 4.74 1.27 -2.58
CA VAL A 134 4.72 -0.10 -2.04
C VAL A 134 4.29 -0.11 -0.56
N LYS A 135 4.81 0.82 0.25
CA LYS A 135 4.41 0.94 1.66
C LYS A 135 2.95 1.31 1.82
N ILE A 136 2.45 2.27 1.03
CA ILE A 136 1.05 2.69 1.06
C ILE A 136 0.14 1.54 0.62
N SER A 137 0.48 0.87 -0.49
CA SER A 137 -0.27 -0.28 -1.01
C SER A 137 -0.38 -1.40 0.03
N ARG A 138 0.74 -1.71 0.71
CA ARG A 138 0.75 -2.69 1.81
C ARG A 138 -0.23 -2.32 2.92
N VAL A 139 -0.28 -1.05 3.34
CA VAL A 139 -1.19 -0.59 4.41
C VAL A 139 -2.65 -0.61 3.96
N ILE A 140 -2.95 -0.14 2.75
CA ILE A 140 -4.31 -0.13 2.20
C ILE A 140 -4.92 -1.54 2.18
N ARG A 141 -4.13 -2.55 1.87
CA ARG A 141 -4.57 -3.94 1.84
C ARG A 141 -4.75 -4.60 3.20
N HIS A 142 -4.16 -4.01 4.21
CA HIS A 142 -4.29 -4.53 5.57
C HIS A 142 -5.70 -4.27 6.10
N PRO A 143 -6.39 -5.28 6.67
CA PRO A 143 -7.65 -5.04 7.35
C PRO A 143 -7.50 -3.95 8.40
N LYS A 144 -8.34 -2.92 8.34
CA LYS A 144 -8.26 -1.73 9.21
C LYS A 144 -6.93 -0.96 9.09
N GLY A 145 -6.30 -1.01 7.90
CA GLY A 145 -5.04 -0.31 7.64
C GLY A 145 -5.24 1.20 7.67
N ASN A 146 -4.45 1.90 8.47
CA ASN A 146 -4.40 3.35 8.53
C ASN A 146 -2.97 3.82 8.31
N VAL A 147 -2.80 4.91 7.56
CA VAL A 147 -1.50 5.48 7.27
C VAL A 147 -1.53 7.00 7.41
N MET A 148 -0.54 7.55 8.09
CA MET A 148 -0.30 8.99 8.16
C MET A 148 0.88 9.34 7.24
N LEU A 149 0.62 10.18 6.24
CA LEU A 149 1.62 10.64 5.30
C LEU A 149 2.02 12.08 5.62
N VAL A 150 3.25 12.26 6.09
CA VAL A 150 3.80 13.58 6.43
C VAL A 150 4.86 13.99 5.40
N GLY A 151 4.78 15.22 4.94
CA GLY A 151 5.74 15.77 3.96
C GLY A 151 5.25 17.10 3.39
N VAL A 152 6.14 17.77 2.66
CA VAL A 152 5.87 19.08 2.05
C VAL A 152 4.69 19.03 1.05
N GLY A 153 4.04 20.15 0.83
CA GLY A 153 3.00 20.30 -0.18
C GLY A 153 3.55 19.92 -1.57
N GLY A 154 2.70 19.29 -2.41
CA GLY A 154 3.11 18.89 -3.76
C GLY A 154 4.02 17.67 -3.86
N SER A 155 4.35 16.98 -2.77
CA SER A 155 5.23 15.78 -2.79
C SER A 155 4.55 14.49 -3.29
N GLY A 156 3.38 14.57 -3.92
CA GLY A 156 2.71 13.42 -4.53
C GLY A 156 1.98 12.49 -3.55
N LYS A 157 1.89 12.82 -2.26
CA LYS A 157 1.24 11.95 -1.25
C LYS A 157 -0.16 11.48 -1.66
N GLN A 158 -1.03 12.41 -2.06
CA GLN A 158 -2.38 12.07 -2.49
C GLN A 158 -2.39 11.25 -3.79
N SER A 159 -1.52 11.59 -4.74
CA SER A 159 -1.40 10.90 -6.02
C SER A 159 -0.96 9.45 -5.83
N LEU A 160 0.07 9.22 -5.01
CA LEU A 160 0.52 7.87 -4.66
C LEU A 160 -0.58 7.09 -3.93
N THR A 161 -1.33 7.72 -3.02
CA THR A 161 -2.43 7.06 -2.32
C THR A 161 -3.57 6.69 -3.27
N LYS A 162 -3.95 7.57 -4.19
CA LYS A 162 -5.00 7.28 -5.19
C LYS A 162 -4.59 6.15 -6.11
N LEU A 163 -3.34 6.16 -6.58
CA LEU A 163 -2.82 5.07 -7.41
C LEU A 163 -2.74 3.75 -6.64
N SER A 164 -2.27 3.75 -5.40
CA SER A 164 -2.24 2.56 -4.55
C SER A 164 -3.64 2.00 -4.27
N SER A 165 -4.62 2.89 -4.07
CA SER A 165 -6.04 2.51 -3.93
C SER A 165 -6.58 1.84 -5.19
N PHE A 166 -6.26 2.40 -6.36
CA PHE A 166 -6.62 1.83 -7.65
C PHE A 166 -6.02 0.44 -7.86
N ILE A 167 -4.72 0.27 -7.59
CA ILE A 167 -4.02 -1.03 -7.65
C ILE A 167 -4.68 -2.07 -6.73
N ALA A 168 -5.15 -1.65 -5.55
CA ALA A 168 -5.86 -2.52 -4.62
C ALA A 168 -7.29 -2.87 -5.08
N GLY A 169 -7.82 -2.22 -6.11
CA GLY A 169 -9.21 -2.33 -6.55
C GLY A 169 -10.21 -1.60 -5.63
N TYR A 170 -9.72 -0.63 -4.84
CA TYR A 170 -10.55 0.11 -3.88
C TYR A 170 -10.99 1.46 -4.46
N LYS A 171 -12.16 1.91 -4.07
CA LYS A 171 -12.63 3.25 -4.38
C LYS A 171 -11.97 4.27 -3.47
N THR A 172 -11.56 5.39 -4.04
CA THR A 172 -11.07 6.52 -3.25
C THR A 172 -12.24 7.43 -2.89
N PHE A 173 -12.36 7.79 -1.62
CA PHE A 173 -13.31 8.76 -1.10
C PHE A 173 -12.55 9.92 -0.46
N GLN A 174 -12.94 11.14 -0.79
CA GLN A 174 -12.46 12.38 -0.18
C GLN A 174 -13.65 13.31 0.01
N ILE A 175 -13.72 13.99 1.13
CA ILE A 175 -14.81 14.95 1.40
C ILE A 175 -14.74 16.14 0.44
N THR A 176 -15.89 16.71 0.11
CA THR A 176 -15.97 17.93 -0.70
C THR A 176 -16.43 19.07 0.17
N LEU A 177 -15.50 19.92 0.57
CA LEU A 177 -15.81 21.07 1.42
C LEU A 177 -16.60 22.12 0.67
N THR A 178 -17.78 22.44 1.18
CA THR A 178 -18.58 23.61 0.80
C THR A 178 -18.50 24.69 1.87
N ARG A 179 -19.00 25.90 1.58
CA ARG A 179 -19.04 26.98 2.57
C ARG A 179 -19.86 26.61 3.81
N SER A 180 -20.94 25.85 3.64
CA SER A 180 -21.84 25.41 4.70
C SER A 180 -21.48 24.03 5.30
N TYR A 181 -20.38 23.41 4.87
CA TYR A 181 -19.97 22.09 5.38
C TYR A 181 -19.67 22.20 6.89
N ASN A 182 -20.23 21.31 7.69
CA ASN A 182 -20.15 21.30 9.14
C ASN A 182 -20.09 19.86 9.67
N VAL A 183 -20.04 19.68 10.99
CA VAL A 183 -19.98 18.35 11.65
C VAL A 183 -21.11 17.43 11.21
N ALA A 184 -22.33 17.93 11.01
CA ALA A 184 -23.44 17.07 10.58
C ALA A 184 -23.20 16.49 9.18
N ASN A 185 -22.68 17.30 8.24
CA ASN A 185 -22.30 16.81 6.90
C ASN A 185 -21.16 15.79 6.99
N PHE A 186 -20.17 16.05 7.82
CA PHE A 186 -19.06 15.11 8.04
C PHE A 186 -19.56 13.76 8.58
N LEU A 187 -20.47 13.77 9.54
CA LEU A 187 -21.09 12.54 10.06
C LEU A 187 -21.92 11.81 9.01
N GLU A 188 -22.56 12.50 8.07
CA GLU A 188 -23.25 11.86 6.95
C GLU A 188 -22.28 11.18 5.98
N ASP A 189 -21.15 11.83 5.67
CA ASP A 189 -20.08 11.24 4.86
C ASP A 189 -19.50 9.99 5.55
N LEU A 190 -19.24 10.02 6.86
CA LEU A 190 -18.81 8.85 7.62
C LEU A 190 -19.86 7.73 7.60
N ARG A 191 -21.15 8.04 7.73
CA ARG A 191 -22.22 7.05 7.62
C ARG A 191 -22.26 6.39 6.25
N TYR A 192 -22.02 7.18 5.18
CA TYR A 192 -21.90 6.65 3.83
C TYR A 192 -20.73 5.64 3.73
N LEU A 193 -19.56 6.01 4.24
CA LEU A 193 -18.39 5.15 4.26
C LEU A 193 -18.64 3.85 5.05
N TYR A 194 -19.22 3.94 6.23
CA TYR A 194 -19.55 2.76 7.05
C TYR A 194 -20.55 1.82 6.35
N ARG A 195 -21.52 2.37 5.62
CA ARG A 195 -22.45 1.55 4.84
C ARG A 195 -21.75 0.90 3.64
N ALA A 196 -20.94 1.64 2.92
CA ALA A 196 -20.21 1.11 1.76
C ALA A 196 -19.24 -0.01 2.16
N CYS A 197 -18.43 0.23 3.20
CA CYS A 197 -17.43 -0.75 3.65
C CYS A 197 -18.05 -1.89 4.47
N GLY A 198 -18.92 -1.56 5.44
CA GLY A 198 -19.45 -2.53 6.40
C GLY A 198 -20.63 -3.34 5.87
N ALA A 199 -21.61 -2.71 5.25
CA ALA A 199 -22.80 -3.39 4.77
C ALA A 199 -22.67 -3.95 3.35
N GLN A 200 -21.92 -3.26 2.47
CA GLN A 200 -21.77 -3.67 1.07
C GLN A 200 -20.44 -4.38 0.79
N GLY A 201 -19.53 -4.45 1.78
CA GLY A 201 -18.23 -5.10 1.62
C GLY A 201 -17.28 -4.43 0.61
N LYS A 202 -17.54 -3.16 0.21
CA LYS A 202 -16.75 -2.47 -0.80
C LYS A 202 -15.49 -1.89 -0.19
N GLY A 203 -14.32 -2.29 -0.71
CA GLY A 203 -13.04 -1.67 -0.34
C GLY A 203 -13.04 -0.18 -0.68
N THR A 204 -12.75 0.67 0.31
CA THR A 204 -12.72 2.12 0.13
C THR A 204 -11.55 2.71 0.88
N THR A 205 -10.77 3.55 0.19
CA THR A 205 -9.70 4.34 0.79
C THR A 205 -10.22 5.74 1.07
N PHE A 206 -10.33 6.10 2.35
CA PHE A 206 -10.68 7.45 2.77
C PHE A 206 -9.43 8.30 2.86
N ILE A 207 -9.33 9.33 2.02
CA ILE A 207 -8.25 10.33 2.08
C ILE A 207 -8.77 11.55 2.83
N PHE A 208 -8.07 11.89 3.92
CA PHE A 208 -8.37 13.06 4.73
C PHE A 208 -7.10 13.89 4.90
N THR A 209 -7.16 15.18 4.59
CA THR A 209 -6.01 16.08 4.58
C THR A 209 -6.18 17.22 5.56
N ASP A 210 -5.10 17.93 5.86
CA ASP A 210 -5.12 19.16 6.65
C ASP A 210 -6.09 20.22 6.10
N LEU A 211 -6.25 20.27 4.78
CA LEU A 211 -7.22 21.17 4.13
C LEU A 211 -8.68 20.78 4.37
N ASP A 212 -8.92 19.53 4.70
CA ASP A 212 -10.25 18.98 4.98
C ASP A 212 -10.70 19.27 6.43
N ILE A 213 -9.78 19.70 7.31
CA ILE A 213 -10.05 20.04 8.71
C ILE A 213 -10.65 21.44 8.77
N LYS A 214 -11.96 21.56 8.65
CA LYS A 214 -12.65 22.82 8.78
C LYS A 214 -12.90 23.20 10.24
N GLU A 215 -13.11 22.22 11.09
CA GLU A 215 -13.33 22.33 12.53
C GLU A 215 -12.49 21.26 13.24
N GLU A 216 -11.81 21.61 14.33
CA GLU A 216 -10.98 20.66 15.10
C GLU A 216 -11.77 19.44 15.59
N GLY A 217 -13.07 19.62 15.85
CA GLY A 217 -13.97 18.54 16.24
C GLY A 217 -14.10 17.41 15.22
N PHE A 218 -13.69 17.59 13.95
CA PHE A 218 -13.69 16.49 12.97
C PHE A 218 -12.72 15.37 13.37
N LEU A 219 -11.61 15.74 14.03
CA LEU A 219 -10.59 14.79 14.45
C LEU A 219 -11.05 13.85 15.57
N GLU A 220 -12.12 14.21 16.30
CA GLU A 220 -12.69 13.36 17.35
C GLU A 220 -13.44 12.15 16.78
N TYR A 221 -13.79 12.18 15.49
CA TYR A 221 -14.55 11.11 14.82
C TYR A 221 -13.70 10.21 13.92
N LEU A 222 -12.41 10.50 13.79
CA LEU A 222 -11.43 9.73 13.02
C LEU A 222 -10.58 8.86 13.95
#